data_80ef37296d599080e82a1906a489bd83
#
_entry.id   80ef37296d599080e82a1906a489bd83
#
_cell.length_a   1.000
_cell.length_b   1.000
_cell.length_c   1.000
_cell.angle_alpha   90.00
_cell.angle_beta   90.00
_cell.angle_gamma   90.00
#
_symmetry.space_group_name_H-M   'P 1'
#
loop_
_entity.id
_entity.type
_entity.pdbx_description
1 polymer ?
#
loop_
_entity_poly.entity_id
_entity_poly.type
_entity_poly.pdbx_seq_one_letter_code
_entity_poly.pdbx_strand_id
1 'polypeptide(L)'
;MPVKQPLKNLAVGHFLNEPFIAACAPWTARIHEVFFAWPGVLSCRPAPAFTDEVKARLLGDLRWCRERGILLDTLFNCTCYGDGAISPELADFVAATLRDMDAEGLFPDIVTTASPFIASVLRRRFPRVKIRWSVNLRIHGTTGFECVEELFDSFYVTRERQRDAAYLARVAAWAREHGKAVGLQANSGCLRQCPFQNFHDNLHGHDRIRQSAVGAAFDFNVFRCRENYARKNWEDFIRATWIRPEDVPLFEPHVSVVKLATRRHRFPTRILNAYASYAYDGNLADLMDPLHSDLFATYVVDNRSFPDDFAATVGACPDANDCRHCGRCAAVLSRVLKRR
;
A
#
# COMPACT_ATOMS: atom_id res chain seq x y z
N MET A 1 2.65 -29.78 9.60
CA MET A 1 3.38 -28.69 10.26
C MET A 1 2.44 -28.02 11.24
N PRO A 2 2.85 -27.64 12.46
CA PRO A 2 1.96 -26.91 13.36
C PRO A 2 1.55 -25.60 12.69
N VAL A 3 0.25 -25.32 12.64
CA VAL A 3 -0.29 -24.06 12.13
C VAL A 3 0.28 -22.95 13.00
N LYS A 4 1.24 -22.20 12.46
CA LYS A 4 1.79 -21.03 13.15
C LYS A 4 0.64 -20.07 13.44
N GLN A 5 0.50 -19.65 14.69
CA GLN A 5 -0.52 -18.64 15.02
C GLN A 5 -0.31 -17.40 14.15
N PRO A 6 -1.37 -16.91 13.54
CA PRO A 6 -1.26 -15.73 12.66
C PRO A 6 -0.75 -14.51 13.42
N LEU A 7 0.19 -13.78 12.84
CA LEU A 7 0.79 -12.59 13.46
C LEU A 7 -0.17 -11.38 13.45
N LYS A 8 -0.12 -10.55 14.49
CA LYS A 8 -0.79 -9.23 14.52
C LYS A 8 0.06 -8.22 13.74
N ASN A 9 0.00 -8.24 12.40
CA ASN A 9 0.90 -7.47 11.54
C ASN A 9 0.22 -6.80 10.32
N LEU A 10 -1.11 -6.88 10.20
CA LEU A 10 -1.79 -6.25 9.06
C LEU A 10 -1.95 -4.75 9.26
N ALA A 11 -1.57 -3.96 8.26
CA ALA A 11 -1.91 -2.54 8.12
C ALA A 11 -3.10 -2.40 7.15
N VAL A 12 -4.24 -1.95 7.66
CA VAL A 12 -5.50 -1.84 6.89
C VAL A 12 -5.82 -0.38 6.63
N GLY A 13 -6.12 -0.03 5.39
CA GLY A 13 -6.58 1.33 5.08
C GLY A 13 -8.03 1.53 5.52
N HIS A 14 -8.32 2.62 6.23
CA HIS A 14 -9.70 2.98 6.55
C HIS A 14 -10.52 3.20 5.27
N PHE A 15 -11.69 2.62 5.20
CA PHE A 15 -12.59 2.70 4.04
C PHE A 15 -14.02 3.08 4.46
N LEU A 16 -14.74 3.70 3.52
CA LEU A 16 -16.07 4.28 3.76
C LEU A 16 -17.19 3.58 2.97
N ASN A 17 -16.83 2.79 1.96
CA ASN A 17 -17.79 2.14 1.06
C ASN A 17 -18.42 0.86 1.63
N GLU A 18 -17.91 0.36 2.75
CA GLU A 18 -18.45 -0.78 3.51
C GLU A 18 -18.43 -0.46 5.00
N PRO A 19 -19.18 -1.18 5.86
CA PRO A 19 -19.14 -0.98 7.33
C PRO A 19 -17.77 -1.38 7.90
N PHE A 20 -16.94 -0.39 8.21
CA PHE A 20 -15.53 -0.60 8.62
C PHE A 20 -15.39 -1.45 9.88
N ILE A 21 -16.14 -1.11 10.95
CA ILE A 21 -16.08 -1.86 12.22
C ILE A 21 -16.51 -3.32 12.03
N ALA A 22 -17.62 -3.54 11.32
CA ALA A 22 -18.12 -4.88 11.07
C ALA A 22 -17.12 -5.76 10.29
N ALA A 23 -16.42 -5.14 9.33
CA ALA A 23 -15.38 -5.82 8.56
C ALA A 23 -14.13 -6.15 9.40
N CYS A 24 -13.72 -5.23 10.29
CA CYS A 24 -12.49 -5.36 11.07
C CYS A 24 -12.66 -6.17 12.36
N ALA A 25 -13.84 -6.19 12.96
CA ALA A 25 -14.09 -6.82 14.26
C ALA A 25 -13.66 -8.31 14.34
N PRO A 26 -13.93 -9.17 13.33
CA PRO A 26 -13.47 -10.57 13.37
C PRO A 26 -11.94 -10.72 13.34
N TRP A 27 -11.22 -9.70 12.91
CA TRP A 27 -9.78 -9.73 12.61
C TRP A 27 -8.93 -8.84 13.52
N THR A 28 -9.46 -8.34 14.63
CA THR A 28 -8.72 -7.44 15.55
C THR A 28 -7.38 -8.03 16.02
N ALA A 29 -7.31 -9.35 16.19
CA ALA A 29 -6.07 -10.07 16.53
C ALA A 29 -5.03 -10.08 15.40
N ARG A 30 -5.42 -9.73 14.17
CA ARG A 30 -4.55 -9.66 12.98
C ARG A 30 -4.15 -8.24 12.64
N ILE A 31 -5.00 -7.26 12.94
CA ILE A 31 -4.81 -5.86 12.58
C ILE A 31 -3.88 -5.21 13.58
N HIS A 32 -2.70 -4.82 13.11
CA HIS A 32 -1.70 -4.08 13.87
C HIS A 32 -2.00 -2.59 13.89
N GLU A 33 -2.37 -2.05 12.72
CA GLU A 33 -2.59 -0.62 12.52
C GLU A 33 -3.67 -0.35 11.47
N VAL A 34 -4.28 0.83 11.56
CA VAL A 34 -5.16 1.38 10.54
C VAL A 34 -4.55 2.66 9.99
N PHE A 35 -4.36 2.71 8.66
CA PHE A 35 -3.88 3.92 8.00
C PHE A 35 -5.01 4.69 7.32
N PHE A 36 -4.97 6.02 7.43
CA PHE A 36 -6.03 6.90 6.95
C PHE A 36 -5.49 8.26 6.51
N ALA A 37 -6.30 9.01 5.75
CA ALA A 37 -6.05 10.42 5.47
C ALA A 37 -6.95 11.26 6.38
N TRP A 38 -6.38 12.25 7.08
CA TRP A 38 -7.14 13.23 7.82
C TRP A 38 -7.80 14.25 6.87
N PRO A 39 -8.95 14.86 7.21
CA PRO A 39 -9.59 15.89 6.39
C PRO A 39 -8.60 16.98 5.96
N GLY A 40 -8.59 17.31 4.68
CA GLY A 40 -7.70 18.34 4.12
C GLY A 40 -6.27 17.90 3.79
N VAL A 41 -5.83 16.73 4.26
CA VAL A 41 -4.48 16.24 4.00
C VAL A 41 -4.34 15.67 2.58
N LEU A 42 -3.31 16.11 1.87
CA LEU A 42 -2.96 15.56 0.56
C LEU A 42 -2.35 14.15 0.71
N SER A 43 -2.88 13.21 -0.04
CA SER A 43 -2.38 11.84 -0.11
C SER A 43 -2.32 11.38 -1.57
N CYS A 44 -1.57 10.29 -1.85
CA CYS A 44 -1.48 9.73 -3.21
C CYS A 44 -2.76 9.05 -3.70
N ARG A 45 -3.92 9.41 -3.18
CA ARG A 45 -5.25 9.00 -3.64
C ARG A 45 -6.20 10.18 -3.48
N PRO A 46 -7.20 10.34 -4.36
CA PRO A 46 -8.24 11.35 -4.17
C PRO A 46 -8.86 11.23 -2.79
N ALA A 47 -8.94 12.36 -2.07
CA ALA A 47 -9.66 12.39 -0.81
C ALA A 47 -11.17 12.26 -1.08
N PRO A 48 -11.93 11.55 -0.23
CA PRO A 48 -13.38 11.65 -0.25
C PRO A 48 -13.79 13.11 0.09
N ALA A 49 -14.96 13.51 -0.36
CA ALA A 49 -15.56 14.73 0.19
C ALA A 49 -15.78 14.51 1.70
N PHE A 50 -15.17 15.34 2.53
CA PHE A 50 -15.33 15.25 3.97
C PHE A 50 -16.54 16.13 4.38
N THR A 51 -17.73 15.52 4.39
CA THR A 51 -18.91 16.05 5.07
C THR A 51 -18.79 15.81 6.57
N ASP A 52 -19.58 16.51 7.38
CA ASP A 52 -19.61 16.29 8.85
C ASP A 52 -19.95 14.85 9.21
N GLU A 53 -20.84 14.19 8.44
CA GLU A 53 -21.19 12.79 8.61
C GLU A 53 -19.99 11.86 8.33
N VAL A 54 -19.24 12.10 7.25
CA VAL A 54 -18.03 11.34 6.92
C VAL A 54 -16.95 11.55 7.97
N LYS A 55 -16.80 12.78 8.49
CA LYS A 55 -15.88 13.08 9.60
C LYS A 55 -16.31 12.33 10.86
N ALA A 56 -17.57 12.41 11.26
CA ALA A 56 -18.09 11.75 12.45
C ALA A 56 -17.89 10.22 12.39
N ARG A 57 -18.15 9.61 11.23
CA ARG A 57 -17.90 8.19 11.01
C ARG A 57 -16.42 7.84 11.13
N LEU A 58 -15.51 8.59 10.49
CA LEU A 58 -14.07 8.40 10.61
C LEU A 58 -13.65 8.44 12.09
N LEU A 59 -14.06 9.46 12.84
CA LEU A 59 -13.73 9.60 14.26
C LEU A 59 -14.23 8.41 15.09
N GLY A 60 -15.46 7.96 14.85
CA GLY A 60 -16.02 6.77 15.53
C GLY A 60 -15.22 5.51 15.25
N ASP A 61 -14.88 5.25 13.98
CA ASP A 61 -14.11 4.10 13.55
C ASP A 61 -12.69 4.13 14.16
N LEU A 62 -12.03 5.30 14.21
CA LEU A 62 -10.69 5.45 14.78
C LEU A 62 -10.68 5.27 16.31
N ARG A 63 -11.71 5.78 17.04
CA ARG A 63 -11.86 5.53 18.47
C ARG A 63 -12.05 4.05 18.76
N TRP A 64 -12.88 3.37 17.98
CA TRP A 64 -13.05 1.92 18.06
C TRP A 64 -11.72 1.16 17.87
N CYS A 65 -10.87 1.59 16.93
CA CYS A 65 -9.54 1.03 16.73
C CYS A 65 -8.65 1.23 17.97
N ARG A 66 -8.61 2.46 18.49
CA ARG A 66 -7.77 2.80 19.65
C ARG A 66 -8.13 2.00 20.90
N GLU A 67 -9.43 1.84 21.19
CA GLU A 67 -9.93 1.02 22.30
C GLU A 67 -9.47 -0.44 22.25
N ARG A 68 -9.09 -0.93 21.04
CA ARG A 68 -8.62 -2.30 20.79
C ARG A 68 -7.12 -2.42 20.62
N GLY A 69 -6.38 -1.37 20.92
CA GLY A 69 -4.92 -1.33 20.77
C GLY A 69 -4.47 -1.52 19.32
N ILE A 70 -5.28 -1.04 18.36
CA ILE A 70 -4.92 -0.92 16.95
C ILE A 70 -4.30 0.46 16.76
N LEU A 71 -3.08 0.51 16.25
CA LEU A 71 -2.34 1.76 16.06
C LEU A 71 -2.94 2.63 14.94
N LEU A 72 -2.82 3.94 15.08
CA LEU A 72 -3.32 4.91 14.13
C LEU A 72 -2.16 5.47 13.30
N ASP A 73 -2.18 5.23 11.98
CA ASP A 73 -1.18 5.73 11.02
C ASP A 73 -1.82 6.78 10.11
N THR A 74 -1.55 8.06 10.34
CA THR A 74 -2.03 9.13 9.45
C THR A 74 -1.10 9.35 8.27
N LEU A 75 -1.68 9.61 7.09
CA LEU A 75 -0.95 9.67 5.83
C LEU A 75 -0.68 11.10 5.40
N PHE A 76 0.60 11.48 5.34
CA PHE A 76 1.11 12.65 4.59
C PHE A 76 1.95 12.13 3.40
N ASN A 77 1.41 11.20 2.63
CA ASN A 77 2.15 10.42 1.65
C ASN A 77 1.99 10.91 0.20
N CYS A 78 1.57 12.15 0.00
CA CYS A 78 1.69 12.81 -1.29
C CYS A 78 3.17 12.87 -1.70
N THR A 79 3.44 12.59 -2.99
CA THR A 79 4.81 12.58 -3.52
C THR A 79 5.24 13.92 -4.10
N CYS A 80 4.30 14.86 -4.27
CA CYS A 80 4.57 16.20 -4.75
C CYS A 80 3.68 17.22 -4.02
N TYR A 81 4.30 18.25 -3.47
CA TYR A 81 3.64 19.40 -2.81
C TYR A 81 3.83 20.70 -3.61
N GLY A 82 4.29 20.59 -4.86
CA GLY A 82 4.57 21.74 -5.73
C GLY A 82 5.63 22.67 -5.16
N ASP A 83 5.46 23.97 -5.35
CA ASP A 83 6.31 25.06 -4.83
C ASP A 83 6.27 25.18 -3.28
N GLY A 84 5.23 24.63 -2.63
CA GLY A 84 5.12 24.58 -1.19
C GLY A 84 5.91 23.45 -0.49
N ALA A 85 6.67 22.62 -1.22
CA ALA A 85 7.27 21.37 -0.72
C ALA A 85 8.21 21.53 0.49
N ILE A 86 8.80 22.71 0.68
CA ILE A 86 9.71 23.05 1.78
C ILE A 86 9.29 24.35 2.49
N SER A 87 8.00 24.71 2.41
CA SER A 87 7.51 25.99 2.93
C SER A 87 7.17 25.95 4.43
N PRO A 88 7.24 27.10 5.13
CA PRO A 88 6.71 27.25 6.49
C PRO A 88 5.23 26.87 6.60
N GLU A 89 4.44 27.22 5.58
CA GLU A 89 3.00 26.94 5.51
C GLU A 89 2.72 25.45 5.54
N LEU A 90 3.51 24.64 4.81
CA LEU A 90 3.40 23.18 4.87
C LEU A 90 3.77 22.65 6.27
N ALA A 91 4.83 23.20 6.88
CA ALA A 91 5.24 22.81 8.23
C ALA A 91 4.15 23.14 9.28
N ASP A 92 3.52 24.29 9.16
CA ASP A 92 2.45 24.72 10.06
C ASP A 92 1.14 23.96 9.81
N PHE A 93 0.82 23.63 8.56
CA PHE A 93 -0.29 22.76 8.21
C PHE A 93 -0.15 21.37 8.82
N VAL A 94 1.04 20.74 8.71
CA VAL A 94 1.32 19.45 9.35
C VAL A 94 1.13 19.53 10.86
N ALA A 95 1.68 20.59 11.49
CA ALA A 95 1.58 20.77 12.92
C ALA A 95 0.14 21.05 13.39
N ALA A 96 -0.63 21.84 12.65
CA ALA A 96 -2.03 22.10 12.92
C ALA A 96 -2.88 20.83 12.82
N THR A 97 -2.62 20.01 11.79
CA THR A 97 -3.31 18.72 11.59
C THR A 97 -3.10 17.78 12.78
N LEU A 98 -1.87 17.62 13.26
CA LEU A 98 -1.60 16.75 14.40
C LEU A 98 -2.25 17.28 15.70
N ARG A 99 -2.28 18.60 15.88
CA ARG A 99 -2.98 19.22 17.03
C ARG A 99 -4.50 19.03 16.94
N ASP A 100 -5.09 19.12 15.76
CA ASP A 100 -6.52 18.84 15.55
C ASP A 100 -6.85 17.38 15.91
N MET A 101 -6.00 16.43 15.50
CA MET A 101 -6.16 15.04 15.89
C MET A 101 -5.98 14.82 17.40
N ASP A 102 -5.06 15.53 18.05
CA ASP A 102 -4.84 15.48 19.51
C ASP A 102 -6.07 16.00 20.27
N ALA A 103 -6.68 17.09 19.79
CA ALA A 103 -7.92 17.65 20.35
C ALA A 103 -9.11 16.68 20.28
N GLU A 104 -9.16 15.81 19.26
CA GLU A 104 -10.15 14.73 19.15
C GLU A 104 -9.80 13.49 20.00
N GLY A 105 -8.66 13.47 20.72
CA GLY A 105 -8.14 12.32 21.46
C GLY A 105 -7.59 11.21 20.56
N LEU A 106 -7.25 11.57 19.32
CA LEU A 106 -6.80 10.63 18.26
C LEU A 106 -5.38 10.96 17.76
N PHE A 107 -4.50 11.47 18.64
CA PHE A 107 -3.10 11.70 18.24
C PHE A 107 -2.50 10.46 17.60
N PRO A 108 -1.89 10.54 16.40
CA PRO A 108 -1.45 9.36 15.68
C PRO A 108 -0.23 8.71 16.36
N ASP A 109 -0.18 7.39 16.32
CA ASP A 109 0.99 6.61 16.76
C ASP A 109 2.08 6.66 15.68
N ILE A 110 1.65 6.68 14.41
CA ILE A 110 2.51 6.64 13.24
C ILE A 110 2.07 7.74 12.26
N VAL A 111 3.05 8.34 11.60
CA VAL A 111 2.84 9.18 10.42
C VAL A 111 3.60 8.59 9.24
N THR A 112 2.89 8.15 8.22
CA THR A 112 3.51 7.71 6.96
C THR A 112 3.63 8.88 6.00
N THR A 113 4.85 9.24 5.62
CA THR A 113 5.11 10.35 4.69
C THR A 113 6.01 9.96 3.52
N ALA A 114 5.83 10.66 2.40
CA ALA A 114 6.70 10.61 1.23
C ALA A 114 7.63 11.85 1.14
N SER A 115 7.63 12.71 2.15
CA SER A 115 8.42 13.95 2.17
C SER A 115 9.45 13.92 3.30
N PRO A 116 10.77 13.97 2.99
CA PRO A 116 11.80 14.14 4.01
C PRO A 116 11.65 15.46 4.80
N PHE A 117 11.12 16.51 4.16
CA PHE A 117 10.83 17.78 4.84
C PHE A 117 9.78 17.60 5.93
N ILE A 118 8.65 16.93 5.61
CA ILE A 118 7.61 16.62 6.62
C ILE A 118 8.19 15.75 7.74
N ALA A 119 8.99 14.74 7.40
CA ALA A 119 9.66 13.91 8.41
C ALA A 119 10.55 14.74 9.35
N SER A 120 11.32 15.69 8.81
CA SER A 120 12.15 16.62 9.60
C SER A 120 11.29 17.53 10.49
N VAL A 121 10.17 18.04 10.02
CA VAL A 121 9.22 18.84 10.82
C VAL A 121 8.67 18.01 11.98
N LEU A 122 8.25 16.77 11.71
CA LEU A 122 7.72 15.86 12.72
C LEU A 122 8.75 15.52 13.78
N ARG A 123 9.98 15.20 13.40
CA ARG A 123 11.08 14.94 14.36
C ARG A 123 11.29 16.08 15.33
N ARG A 124 11.25 17.31 14.83
CA ARG A 124 11.48 18.51 15.65
C ARG A 124 10.30 18.88 16.54
N ARG A 125 9.07 18.82 15.99
CA ARG A 125 7.87 19.33 16.66
C ARG A 125 7.09 18.27 17.42
N PHE A 126 7.21 16.97 17.05
CA PHE A 126 6.43 15.86 17.60
C PHE A 126 7.30 14.60 17.82
N PRO A 127 8.30 14.63 18.71
CA PRO A 127 9.28 13.55 18.87
C PRO A 127 8.68 12.22 19.32
N ARG A 128 7.45 12.21 19.85
CA ARG A 128 6.75 11.00 20.28
C ARG A 128 6.13 10.20 19.14
N VAL A 129 5.89 10.83 17.97
CA VAL A 129 5.29 10.13 16.83
C VAL A 129 6.32 9.27 16.11
N LYS A 130 5.94 8.06 15.71
CA LYS A 130 6.77 7.23 14.84
C LYS A 130 6.60 7.66 13.39
N ILE A 131 7.70 7.82 12.67
CA ILE A 131 7.69 8.29 11.29
C ILE A 131 8.03 7.12 10.37
N ARG A 132 7.17 6.89 9.38
CA ARG A 132 7.33 5.82 8.41
C ARG A 132 7.56 6.37 7.00
N TRP A 133 8.54 5.79 6.33
CA TRP A 133 8.81 6.03 4.92
C TRP A 133 7.76 5.34 4.03
N SER A 134 7.11 6.12 3.19
CA SER A 134 6.07 5.60 2.30
C SER A 134 6.64 4.71 1.20
N VAL A 135 5.89 3.67 0.81
CA VAL A 135 6.20 2.83 -0.37
C VAL A 135 6.39 3.64 -1.66
N ASN A 136 5.82 4.84 -1.72
CA ASN A 136 5.87 5.70 -2.90
C ASN A 136 7.25 6.35 -3.13
N LEU A 137 8.14 6.33 -2.15
CA LEU A 137 9.50 6.88 -2.27
C LEU A 137 10.52 5.92 -2.89
N ARG A 138 10.19 4.63 -3.02
CA ARG A 138 10.89 3.64 -3.85
C ARG A 138 12.39 3.50 -3.60
N ILE A 139 12.81 3.40 -2.35
CA ILE A 139 14.19 3.03 -2.05
C ILE A 139 14.40 1.54 -2.34
N HIS A 140 15.44 1.24 -3.11
CA HIS A 140 15.73 -0.11 -3.59
C HIS A 140 16.78 -0.85 -2.76
N GLY A 141 17.46 -0.21 -1.83
CA GLY A 141 18.54 -0.82 -1.03
C GLY A 141 18.80 -0.14 0.29
N THR A 142 19.59 -0.79 1.13
CA THR A 142 19.94 -0.31 2.49
C THR A 142 20.68 1.02 2.46
N THR A 143 21.58 1.24 1.49
CA THR A 143 22.28 2.53 1.33
C THR A 143 21.31 3.71 1.20
N GLY A 144 20.18 3.52 0.50
CA GLY A 144 19.16 4.59 0.43
C GLY A 144 18.43 4.80 1.75
N PHE A 145 18.25 3.76 2.57
CA PHE A 145 17.68 3.90 3.92
C PHE A 145 18.67 4.60 4.85
N GLU A 146 19.96 4.29 4.78
CA GLU A 146 21.03 4.91 5.57
C GLU A 146 21.09 6.42 5.36
N CYS A 147 20.87 6.91 4.14
CA CYS A 147 20.86 8.35 3.85
C CYS A 147 19.80 9.16 4.62
N VAL A 148 18.78 8.52 5.17
CA VAL A 148 17.63 9.17 5.82
C VAL A 148 17.21 8.49 7.12
N GLU A 149 18.06 7.61 7.65
CA GLU A 149 17.69 6.77 8.80
C GLU A 149 17.36 7.56 10.07
N GLU A 150 17.97 8.74 10.26
CA GLU A 150 17.69 9.61 11.41
C GLU A 150 16.27 10.21 11.36
N LEU A 151 15.67 10.29 10.18
CA LEU A 151 14.34 10.85 9.98
C LEU A 151 13.22 9.81 10.19
N PHE A 152 13.50 8.52 10.00
CA PHE A 152 12.47 7.49 9.95
C PHE A 152 12.69 6.35 10.94
N ASP A 153 11.60 5.87 11.56
CA ASP A 153 11.60 4.70 12.46
C ASP A 153 11.30 3.41 11.70
N SER A 154 10.63 3.51 10.56
CA SER A 154 10.25 2.35 9.74
C SER A 154 10.14 2.69 8.27
N PHE A 155 10.23 1.65 7.42
CA PHE A 155 10.28 1.77 5.97
C PHE A 155 9.36 0.76 5.30
N TYR A 156 8.62 1.19 4.29
CA TYR A 156 8.07 0.25 3.32
C TYR A 156 9.09 0.00 2.22
N VAL A 157 9.37 -1.28 1.96
CA VAL A 157 10.20 -1.66 0.81
C VAL A 157 9.50 -1.28 -0.50
N THR A 158 10.30 -1.09 -1.54
CA THR A 158 9.75 -0.84 -2.88
C THR A 158 8.92 -2.02 -3.38
N ARG A 159 7.82 -1.74 -4.05
CA ARG A 159 6.91 -2.77 -4.59
C ARG A 159 7.64 -3.74 -5.53
N GLU A 160 8.59 -3.25 -6.31
CA GLU A 160 9.36 -4.03 -7.28
C GLU A 160 10.17 -5.17 -6.65
N ARG A 161 10.54 -5.05 -5.37
CA ARG A 161 11.40 -6.01 -4.67
C ARG A 161 10.70 -6.80 -3.58
N GLN A 162 9.40 -6.55 -3.32
CA GLN A 162 8.70 -7.15 -2.17
C GLN A 162 8.47 -8.67 -2.27
N ARG A 163 8.65 -9.27 -3.45
CA ARG A 163 8.64 -10.74 -3.65
C ARG A 163 10.04 -11.36 -3.65
N ASP A 164 11.09 -10.57 -3.55
CA ASP A 164 12.47 -11.05 -3.48
C ASP A 164 12.83 -11.37 -2.02
N ALA A 165 12.71 -12.64 -1.63
CA ALA A 165 12.95 -13.09 -0.26
C ALA A 165 14.40 -12.82 0.19
N ALA A 166 15.39 -12.95 -0.70
CA ALA A 166 16.79 -12.68 -0.38
C ALA A 166 17.02 -11.17 -0.12
N TYR A 167 16.38 -10.30 -0.91
CA TYR A 167 16.40 -8.87 -0.67
C TYR A 167 15.74 -8.53 0.67
N LEU A 168 14.54 -9.06 0.93
CA LEU A 168 13.84 -8.83 2.19
C LEU A 168 14.65 -9.31 3.41
N ALA A 169 15.31 -10.46 3.31
CA ALA A 169 16.18 -10.95 4.38
C ALA A 169 17.35 -9.98 4.67
N ARG A 170 17.99 -9.43 3.63
CA ARG A 170 19.06 -8.41 3.81
C ARG A 170 18.55 -7.12 4.42
N VAL A 171 17.41 -6.61 3.93
CA VAL A 171 16.81 -5.37 4.47
C VAL A 171 16.36 -5.59 5.92
N ALA A 172 15.80 -6.75 6.25
CA ALA A 172 15.40 -7.10 7.62
C ALA A 172 16.61 -7.22 8.57
N ALA A 173 17.74 -7.75 8.11
CA ALA A 173 18.97 -7.80 8.89
C ALA A 173 19.47 -6.38 9.20
N TRP A 174 19.61 -5.55 8.18
CA TRP A 174 19.95 -4.15 8.32
C TRP A 174 19.02 -3.41 9.29
N ALA A 175 17.71 -3.58 9.14
CA ALA A 175 16.73 -2.91 9.97
C ALA A 175 16.86 -3.30 11.47
N ARG A 176 17.15 -4.57 11.76
CA ARG A 176 17.42 -5.02 13.15
C ARG A 176 18.67 -4.36 13.74
N GLU A 177 19.75 -4.26 12.96
CA GLU A 177 21.00 -3.62 13.39
C GLU A 177 20.81 -2.14 13.69
N HIS A 178 19.94 -1.45 12.94
CA HIS A 178 19.65 -0.02 13.07
C HIS A 178 18.40 0.29 13.91
N GLY A 179 17.79 -0.70 14.56
CA GLY A 179 16.58 -0.50 15.38
C GLY A 179 15.37 -0.01 14.59
N LYS A 180 15.27 -0.39 13.31
CA LYS A 180 14.20 0.02 12.39
C LYS A 180 13.21 -1.12 12.13
N ALA A 181 12.02 -0.77 11.64
CA ALA A 181 11.02 -1.74 11.21
C ALA A 181 10.82 -1.67 9.69
N VAL A 182 10.47 -2.81 9.09
CA VAL A 182 10.26 -2.95 7.65
C VAL A 182 8.86 -3.45 7.36
N GLY A 183 8.22 -2.89 6.35
CA GLY A 183 6.92 -3.33 5.86
C GLY A 183 6.91 -3.58 4.35
N LEU A 184 5.91 -4.30 3.88
CA LEU A 184 5.61 -4.49 2.46
C LEU A 184 4.12 -4.20 2.17
N GLN A 185 3.75 -4.01 0.89
CA GLN A 185 2.37 -3.82 0.44
C GLN A 185 1.90 -5.02 -0.37
N ALA A 186 1.15 -5.95 0.23
CA ALA A 186 0.86 -7.25 -0.37
C ALA A 186 0.00 -7.20 -1.64
N ASN A 187 -1.02 -6.36 -1.71
CA ASN A 187 -2.00 -6.37 -2.80
C ASN A 187 -1.79 -5.28 -3.87
N SER A 188 -0.51 -4.95 -4.18
CA SER A 188 -0.21 -3.98 -5.23
C SER A 188 -0.47 -4.56 -6.63
N GLY A 189 -1.48 -4.05 -7.33
CA GLY A 189 -1.81 -4.42 -8.73
C GLY A 189 -1.07 -3.61 -9.79
N CYS A 190 -0.16 -2.72 -9.40
CA CYS A 190 0.62 -1.93 -10.35
C CYS A 190 1.51 -2.82 -11.22
N LEU A 191 1.69 -2.43 -12.47
CA LEU A 191 2.67 -3.07 -13.36
C LEU A 191 4.07 -3.00 -12.75
N ARG A 192 4.81 -4.09 -12.83
CA ARG A 192 6.21 -4.10 -12.45
C ARG A 192 6.98 -3.12 -13.34
N GLN A 193 7.82 -2.27 -12.73
CA GLN A 193 8.62 -1.25 -13.42
C GLN A 193 7.77 -0.29 -14.30
N CYS A 194 6.57 0.07 -13.83
CA CYS A 194 5.71 1.00 -14.55
C CYS A 194 6.41 2.37 -14.75
N PRO A 195 6.69 2.80 -16.00
CA PRO A 195 7.38 4.06 -16.26
C PRO A 195 6.54 5.28 -15.90
N PHE A 196 5.21 5.11 -15.79
CA PHE A 196 4.27 6.17 -15.44
C PHE A 196 4.03 6.31 -13.93
N GLN A 197 4.60 5.45 -13.10
CA GLN A 197 4.18 5.38 -11.71
C GLN A 197 4.53 6.66 -10.93
N ASN A 198 5.73 7.25 -11.11
CA ASN A 198 6.09 8.52 -10.47
C ASN A 198 5.18 9.65 -10.91
N PHE A 199 4.95 9.74 -12.22
CA PHE A 199 4.05 10.75 -12.80
C PHE A 199 2.62 10.57 -12.26
N HIS A 200 2.11 9.34 -12.22
CA HIS A 200 0.79 9.00 -11.71
C HIS A 200 0.64 9.33 -10.22
N ASP A 201 1.63 8.94 -9.39
CA ASP A 201 1.62 9.24 -7.95
C ASP A 201 1.67 10.77 -7.70
N ASN A 202 2.48 11.52 -8.48
CA ASN A 202 2.54 12.98 -8.40
C ASN A 202 1.24 13.65 -8.84
N LEU A 203 0.60 13.15 -9.90
CA LEU A 203 -0.64 13.70 -10.43
C LEU A 203 -1.75 13.73 -9.38
N HIS A 204 -1.82 12.73 -8.50
CA HIS A 204 -2.79 12.71 -7.40
C HIS A 204 -2.57 13.84 -6.38
N GLY A 205 -1.34 14.31 -6.20
CA GLY A 205 -1.04 15.50 -5.40
C GLY A 205 -1.57 16.80 -6.01
N HIS A 206 -1.83 16.79 -7.30
CA HIS A 206 -2.31 17.95 -8.06
C HIS A 206 -3.78 17.84 -8.49
N ASP A 207 -4.57 16.96 -7.88
CA ASP A 207 -5.97 16.74 -8.25
C ASP A 207 -6.82 18.04 -8.25
N ARG A 208 -6.54 18.99 -7.34
CA ARG A 208 -7.21 20.30 -7.32
C ARG A 208 -6.92 21.11 -8.58
N ILE A 209 -5.65 21.13 -9.03
CA ILE A 209 -5.23 21.82 -10.25
C ILE A 209 -5.83 21.12 -11.46
N ARG A 210 -5.84 19.80 -11.47
CA ARG A 210 -6.47 19.00 -12.53
C ARG A 210 -7.97 19.26 -12.65
N GLN A 211 -8.69 19.37 -11.53
CA GLN A 211 -10.12 19.71 -11.53
C GLN A 211 -10.40 21.11 -12.05
N SER A 212 -9.54 22.09 -11.77
CA SER A 212 -9.66 23.45 -12.28
C SER A 212 -9.21 23.59 -13.74
N ALA A 213 -8.33 22.71 -14.22
CA ALA A 213 -7.83 22.65 -15.59
C ALA A 213 -8.67 21.70 -16.48
N VAL A 214 -9.90 21.43 -16.09
CA VAL A 214 -10.86 20.66 -16.91
C VAL A 214 -11.10 21.39 -18.24
N GLY A 215 -10.54 20.87 -19.30
CA GLY A 215 -10.50 21.50 -20.61
C GLY A 215 -9.08 21.61 -21.16
N ALA A 216 -8.03 21.49 -20.35
CA ALA A 216 -6.73 21.17 -20.86
C ALA A 216 -6.85 19.75 -21.43
N ALA A 217 -6.99 19.67 -22.72
CA ALA A 217 -7.17 18.46 -23.51
C ALA A 217 -5.97 17.53 -23.31
N PHE A 218 -6.00 16.75 -22.26
CA PHE A 218 -5.07 15.66 -22.12
C PHE A 218 -5.79 14.40 -22.55
N ASP A 219 -5.75 14.10 -23.84
CA ASP A 219 -5.91 12.73 -24.36
C ASP A 219 -4.81 11.80 -23.81
N PHE A 220 -4.09 12.29 -22.81
CA PHE A 220 -2.99 11.57 -22.20
C PHE A 220 -3.53 10.65 -21.09
N ASN A 221 -3.65 9.37 -21.44
CA ASN A 221 -4.08 8.36 -20.49
C ASN A 221 -2.95 7.98 -19.53
N VAL A 222 -3.06 8.40 -18.28
CA VAL A 222 -2.13 8.00 -17.20
C VAL A 222 -2.31 6.56 -16.73
N PHE A 223 -3.44 5.92 -17.12
CA PHE A 223 -3.76 4.56 -16.74
C PHE A 223 -3.28 3.53 -17.79
N ARG A 224 -2.01 3.62 -18.17
CA ARG A 224 -1.40 2.71 -19.16
C ARG A 224 -1.50 1.24 -18.79
N CYS A 225 -1.56 0.91 -17.50
CA CYS A 225 -1.83 -0.47 -17.06
C CYS A 225 -3.20 -0.97 -17.57
N ARG A 226 -4.23 -0.13 -17.56
CA ARG A 226 -5.56 -0.50 -18.07
C ARG A 226 -5.55 -0.74 -19.59
N GLU A 227 -4.87 0.12 -20.36
CA GLU A 227 -4.69 -0.10 -21.80
C GLU A 227 -3.94 -1.40 -22.09
N ASN A 228 -2.89 -1.68 -21.32
CA ASN A 228 -2.08 -2.88 -21.47
C ASN A 228 -2.94 -4.14 -21.26
N TYR A 229 -3.73 -4.19 -20.20
CA TYR A 229 -4.63 -5.32 -19.94
C TYR A 229 -5.80 -5.40 -20.93
N ALA A 230 -6.34 -4.27 -21.40
CA ALA A 230 -7.37 -4.24 -22.45
C ALA A 230 -6.86 -4.84 -23.78
N ARG A 231 -5.54 -4.71 -24.05
CA ARG A 231 -4.85 -5.37 -25.19
C ARG A 231 -4.54 -6.84 -24.93
N LYS A 232 -5.06 -7.42 -23.84
CA LYS A 232 -4.85 -8.81 -23.41
C LYS A 232 -3.40 -9.16 -23.03
N ASN A 233 -2.57 -8.19 -22.70
CA ASN A 233 -1.23 -8.45 -22.14
C ASN A 233 -1.35 -8.92 -20.68
N TRP A 234 -2.11 -9.97 -20.44
CA TRP A 234 -2.48 -10.44 -19.10
C TRP A 234 -1.33 -11.11 -18.33
N GLU A 235 -0.28 -11.51 -19.02
CA GLU A 235 0.95 -11.96 -18.37
C GLU A 235 1.55 -10.92 -17.42
N ASP A 236 1.35 -9.64 -17.72
CA ASP A 236 1.82 -8.55 -16.88
C ASP A 236 1.12 -8.51 -15.53
N PHE A 237 -0.04 -9.13 -15.40
CA PHE A 237 -0.67 -9.36 -14.10
C PHE A 237 0.16 -10.33 -13.24
N ILE A 238 0.67 -11.43 -13.82
CA ILE A 238 1.53 -12.38 -13.11
C ILE A 238 2.89 -11.73 -12.77
N ARG A 239 3.40 -10.87 -13.65
CA ARG A 239 4.64 -10.08 -13.42
C ARG A 239 4.47 -9.00 -12.35
N ALA A 240 3.24 -8.52 -12.11
CA ALA A 240 2.95 -7.50 -11.10
C ALA A 240 3.45 -7.94 -9.71
N THR A 241 3.55 -6.99 -8.79
CA THR A 241 4.32 -7.16 -7.55
C THR A 241 3.49 -7.61 -6.35
N TRP A 242 2.24 -7.97 -6.56
CA TRP A 242 1.37 -8.50 -5.51
C TRP A 242 1.88 -9.84 -4.93
N ILE A 243 1.48 -10.11 -3.71
CA ILE A 243 1.71 -11.36 -2.98
C ILE A 243 0.34 -11.97 -2.72
N ARG A 244 0.13 -13.26 -3.05
CA ARG A 244 -1.15 -13.93 -2.74
C ARG A 244 -1.35 -14.03 -1.22
N PRO A 245 -2.59 -14.09 -0.74
CA PRO A 245 -2.87 -14.33 0.67
C PRO A 245 -2.11 -15.54 1.23
N GLU A 246 -2.10 -16.65 0.50
CA GLU A 246 -1.46 -17.92 0.86
C GLU A 246 0.08 -17.82 0.95
N ASP A 247 0.66 -16.89 0.20
CA ASP A 247 2.11 -16.71 0.12
C ASP A 247 2.65 -15.73 1.20
N VAL A 248 1.79 -14.94 1.85
CA VAL A 248 2.18 -13.96 2.87
C VAL A 248 3.06 -14.57 3.98
N PRO A 249 2.75 -15.77 4.52
CA PRO A 249 3.55 -16.38 5.57
C PRO A 249 5.02 -16.60 5.21
N LEU A 250 5.37 -16.66 3.91
CA LEU A 250 6.76 -16.80 3.45
C LEU A 250 7.58 -15.52 3.66
N PHE A 251 6.92 -14.36 3.66
CA PHE A 251 7.56 -13.05 3.75
C PHE A 251 7.49 -12.44 5.17
N GLU A 252 6.54 -12.87 5.99
CA GLU A 252 6.36 -12.38 7.36
C GLU A 252 7.61 -12.46 8.27
N PRO A 253 8.50 -13.46 8.14
CA PRO A 253 9.74 -13.47 8.92
C PRO A 253 10.67 -12.29 8.67
N HIS A 254 10.47 -11.59 7.56
CA HIS A 254 11.33 -10.48 7.12
C HIS A 254 10.69 -9.09 7.29
N VAL A 255 9.42 -9.03 7.69
CA VAL A 255 8.69 -7.76 7.80
C VAL A 255 7.86 -7.69 9.08
N SER A 256 7.76 -6.48 9.64
CA SER A 256 6.93 -6.22 10.82
C SER A 256 5.48 -5.91 10.44
N VAL A 257 5.25 -5.45 9.20
CA VAL A 257 3.93 -4.97 8.74
C VAL A 257 3.67 -5.40 7.31
N VAL A 258 2.47 -5.94 7.09
CA VAL A 258 1.91 -6.27 5.78
C VAL A 258 0.75 -5.31 5.47
N LYS A 259 0.99 -4.38 4.58
CA LYS A 259 0.02 -3.35 4.18
C LYS A 259 -0.95 -3.89 3.16
N LEU A 260 -2.23 -3.63 3.40
CA LEU A 260 -3.33 -3.93 2.49
C LEU A 260 -3.94 -2.63 1.97
N ALA A 261 -3.86 -2.39 0.68
CA ALA A 261 -4.44 -1.22 0.05
C ALA A 261 -5.97 -1.38 -0.07
N THR A 262 -6.68 -1.09 1.03
CA THR A 262 -8.15 -1.22 1.16
C THR A 262 -8.87 0.11 1.06
N ARG A 263 -8.22 1.24 1.36
CA ARG A 263 -8.82 2.57 1.56
C ARG A 263 -9.75 3.03 0.43
N ARG A 264 -9.41 2.75 -0.81
CA ARG A 264 -10.19 3.13 -2.02
C ARG A 264 -10.60 1.93 -2.86
N HIS A 265 -10.39 0.74 -2.33
CA HIS A 265 -10.73 -0.47 -3.04
C HIS A 265 -12.24 -0.72 -3.05
N ARG A 266 -12.74 -1.33 -4.13
CA ARG A 266 -14.17 -1.65 -4.28
C ARG A 266 -14.65 -2.71 -3.28
N PHE A 267 -13.76 -3.64 -2.88
CA PHE A 267 -14.07 -4.80 -2.04
C PHE A 267 -13.11 -4.90 -0.83
N PRO A 268 -13.06 -3.89 0.08
CA PRO A 268 -12.07 -3.86 1.14
C PRO A 268 -12.22 -5.00 2.14
N THR A 269 -13.45 -5.38 2.50
CA THR A 269 -13.71 -6.53 3.41
C THR A 269 -13.24 -7.85 2.80
N ARG A 270 -13.40 -8.04 1.49
CA ARG A 270 -12.89 -9.23 0.78
C ARG A 270 -11.38 -9.34 0.89
N ILE A 271 -10.66 -8.22 0.68
CA ILE A 271 -9.21 -8.18 0.84
C ILE A 271 -8.82 -8.53 2.27
N LEU A 272 -9.43 -7.86 3.25
CA LEU A 272 -9.11 -8.12 4.67
C LEU A 272 -9.33 -9.59 5.02
N ASN A 273 -10.48 -10.16 4.67
CA ASN A 273 -10.78 -11.57 4.95
C ASN A 273 -9.74 -12.51 4.32
N ALA A 274 -9.41 -12.30 3.05
CA ALA A 274 -8.45 -13.14 2.33
C ALA A 274 -7.06 -13.13 2.99
N TYR A 275 -6.53 -11.95 3.27
CA TYR A 275 -5.19 -11.82 3.83
C TYR A 275 -5.14 -12.16 5.33
N ALA A 276 -6.20 -11.91 6.08
CA ALA A 276 -6.26 -12.27 7.50
C ALA A 276 -6.36 -13.78 7.72
N SER A 277 -7.01 -14.50 6.80
CA SER A 277 -7.12 -15.98 6.84
C SER A 277 -6.00 -16.70 6.08
N TYR A 278 -5.14 -15.99 5.35
CA TYR A 278 -4.16 -16.56 4.41
C TYR A 278 -4.77 -17.47 3.34
N ALA A 279 -6.00 -17.21 2.94
CA ALA A 279 -6.71 -18.05 1.99
C ALA A 279 -7.69 -17.21 1.15
N TYR A 280 -7.77 -17.53 -0.12
CA TYR A 280 -8.74 -16.91 -1.00
C TYR A 280 -9.26 -17.89 -2.08
N ASP A 281 -10.57 -18.05 -2.11
CA ASP A 281 -11.26 -18.80 -3.15
C ASP A 281 -11.98 -17.84 -4.09
N GLY A 282 -11.38 -17.59 -5.26
CA GLY A 282 -11.96 -16.68 -6.22
C GLY A 282 -10.97 -16.07 -7.21
N ASN A 283 -11.42 -15.01 -7.86
CA ASN A 283 -10.62 -14.28 -8.84
C ASN A 283 -9.57 -13.41 -8.13
N LEU A 284 -8.30 -13.82 -8.16
CA LEU A 284 -7.20 -13.10 -7.49
C LEU A 284 -7.12 -11.63 -7.92
N ALA A 285 -7.49 -11.31 -9.16
CA ALA A 285 -7.50 -9.93 -9.64
C ALA A 285 -8.48 -9.02 -8.89
N ASP A 286 -9.47 -9.58 -8.19
CA ASP A 286 -10.41 -8.83 -7.35
C ASP A 286 -9.78 -8.29 -6.04
N LEU A 287 -8.61 -8.78 -5.65
CA LEU A 287 -7.92 -8.35 -4.43
C LEU A 287 -6.93 -7.20 -4.65
N MET A 288 -6.58 -6.88 -5.91
CA MET A 288 -5.46 -6.00 -6.23
C MET A 288 -5.85 -4.52 -6.29
N ASP A 289 -4.97 -3.65 -5.79
CA ASP A 289 -5.09 -2.19 -5.92
C ASP A 289 -3.96 -1.63 -6.82
N PRO A 290 -4.27 -1.00 -7.96
CA PRO A 290 -5.60 -0.77 -8.52
C PRO A 290 -6.29 -2.06 -8.99
N LEU A 291 -7.64 -2.03 -8.96
CA LEU A 291 -8.48 -3.14 -9.42
C LEU A 291 -8.44 -3.24 -10.95
N HIS A 292 -8.14 -4.44 -11.44
CA HIS A 292 -8.05 -4.73 -12.88
C HIS A 292 -8.92 -5.91 -13.33
N SER A 293 -9.69 -6.50 -12.43
CA SER A 293 -10.48 -7.71 -12.73
C SER A 293 -11.50 -7.52 -13.85
N ASP A 294 -12.01 -6.30 -14.04
CA ASP A 294 -12.91 -5.93 -15.13
C ASP A 294 -12.26 -6.02 -16.52
N LEU A 295 -10.92 -5.98 -16.59
CA LEU A 295 -10.17 -6.01 -17.85
C LEU A 295 -9.87 -7.43 -18.36
N PHE A 296 -10.21 -8.45 -17.58
CA PHE A 296 -10.09 -9.86 -17.99
C PHE A 296 -11.31 -10.37 -18.77
N ALA A 297 -12.29 -9.48 -19.04
CA ALA A 297 -13.52 -9.81 -19.79
C ALA A 297 -14.27 -11.03 -19.21
N THR A 298 -14.34 -12.12 -19.98
CA THR A 298 -15.01 -13.37 -19.58
C THR A 298 -14.08 -14.33 -18.81
N TYR A 299 -12.90 -13.89 -18.42
CA TYR A 299 -11.94 -14.73 -17.70
C TYR A 299 -11.79 -14.28 -16.24
N VAL A 300 -11.31 -15.20 -15.44
CA VAL A 300 -10.88 -14.98 -14.06
C VAL A 300 -9.47 -15.52 -13.87
N VAL A 301 -8.71 -14.89 -12.97
CA VAL A 301 -7.45 -15.43 -12.49
C VAL A 301 -7.77 -16.27 -11.26
N ASP A 302 -7.96 -17.58 -11.46
CA ASP A 302 -8.36 -18.49 -10.40
C ASP A 302 -7.22 -18.71 -9.40
N ASN A 303 -7.42 -18.21 -8.17
CA ASN A 303 -6.40 -18.27 -7.13
C ASN A 303 -6.04 -19.70 -6.72
N ARG A 304 -6.97 -20.65 -6.79
CA ARG A 304 -6.70 -22.05 -6.44
C ARG A 304 -5.86 -22.80 -7.46
N SER A 305 -5.78 -22.31 -8.69
CA SER A 305 -5.01 -22.93 -9.76
C SER A 305 -3.54 -22.54 -9.78
N PHE A 306 -3.08 -21.66 -8.89
CA PHE A 306 -1.65 -21.34 -8.82
C PHE A 306 -0.83 -22.56 -8.38
N PRO A 307 0.38 -22.75 -8.92
CA PRO A 307 1.29 -23.78 -8.44
C PRO A 307 1.73 -23.47 -6.99
N ASP A 308 1.98 -24.54 -6.21
CA ASP A 308 2.38 -24.40 -4.80
C ASP A 308 3.74 -23.68 -4.63
N ASP A 309 4.61 -23.79 -5.63
CA ASP A 309 5.93 -23.16 -5.68
C ASP A 309 5.91 -21.77 -6.34
N PHE A 310 4.71 -21.19 -6.58
CA PHE A 310 4.59 -19.91 -7.29
C PHE A 310 5.45 -18.80 -6.68
N ALA A 311 5.42 -18.63 -5.36
CA ALA A 311 6.17 -17.58 -4.67
C ALA A 311 7.68 -17.79 -4.82
N ALA A 312 8.17 -19.03 -4.75
CA ALA A 312 9.57 -19.37 -4.94
C ALA A 312 10.01 -19.16 -6.41
N THR A 313 9.15 -19.52 -7.35
CA THR A 313 9.45 -19.44 -8.80
C THR A 313 9.44 -18.02 -9.32
N VAL A 314 8.41 -17.23 -8.97
CA VAL A 314 8.25 -15.85 -9.44
C VAL A 314 9.01 -14.87 -8.56
N GLY A 315 9.06 -15.11 -7.23
CA GLY A 315 9.84 -14.31 -6.29
C GLY A 315 11.35 -14.38 -6.55
N ALA A 316 11.82 -15.54 -7.00
CA ALA A 316 13.21 -15.78 -7.40
C ALA A 316 13.50 -15.33 -8.84
N CYS A 317 12.64 -14.53 -9.48
CA CYS A 317 12.86 -14.07 -10.85
C CYS A 317 14.19 -13.31 -10.95
N PRO A 318 15.23 -13.90 -11.57
CA PRO A 318 16.59 -13.38 -11.50
C PRO A 318 16.78 -12.16 -12.40
N ASP A 319 16.03 -12.08 -13.49
CA ASP A 319 16.15 -11.01 -14.47
C ASP A 319 14.78 -10.49 -14.91
N ALA A 320 14.45 -9.30 -14.42
CA ALA A 320 13.24 -8.61 -14.82
C ALA A 320 13.29 -8.07 -16.26
N ASN A 321 14.45 -8.03 -16.89
CA ASN A 321 14.64 -7.41 -18.19
C ASN A 321 14.44 -8.39 -19.35
N ASP A 322 14.58 -9.70 -19.12
CA ASP A 322 14.41 -10.73 -20.16
C ASP A 322 13.09 -11.48 -20.11
N CYS A 323 12.02 -10.78 -19.71
CA CYS A 323 10.69 -11.38 -19.61
C CYS A 323 10.15 -11.95 -20.94
N ARG A 324 10.62 -11.45 -22.08
CA ARG A 324 10.16 -11.89 -23.41
C ARG A 324 10.57 -13.33 -23.73
N HIS A 325 11.72 -13.78 -23.23
CA HIS A 325 12.27 -15.12 -23.50
C HIS A 325 12.03 -16.10 -22.34
N CYS A 326 11.75 -15.62 -21.15
CA CYS A 326 11.63 -16.45 -19.95
C CYS A 326 10.41 -17.40 -19.97
N GLY A 327 9.26 -16.98 -20.49
CA GLY A 327 8.04 -17.80 -20.60
C GLY A 327 7.36 -18.21 -19.28
N ARG A 328 7.98 -18.02 -18.10
CA ARG A 328 7.45 -18.50 -16.81
C ARG A 328 6.09 -17.90 -16.45
N CYS A 329 5.93 -16.59 -16.63
CA CYS A 329 4.65 -15.91 -16.33
C CYS A 329 3.56 -16.36 -17.30
N ALA A 330 3.87 -16.59 -18.57
CA ALA A 330 2.93 -17.14 -19.55
C ALA A 330 2.46 -18.54 -19.15
N ALA A 331 3.38 -19.42 -18.71
CA ALA A 331 3.04 -20.75 -18.24
C ALA A 331 2.11 -20.71 -17.00
N VAL A 332 2.41 -19.84 -16.03
CA VAL A 332 1.51 -19.65 -14.89
C VAL A 332 0.16 -19.12 -15.33
N LEU A 333 0.13 -18.09 -16.18
CA LEU A 333 -1.13 -17.51 -16.66
C LEU A 333 -2.01 -18.53 -17.34
N SER A 334 -1.45 -19.40 -18.22
CA SER A 334 -2.21 -20.45 -18.92
C SER A 334 -2.86 -21.43 -17.95
N ARG A 335 -2.25 -21.67 -16.78
CA ARG A 335 -2.79 -22.56 -15.76
C ARG A 335 -3.92 -21.89 -14.94
N VAL A 336 -3.75 -20.60 -14.59
CA VAL A 336 -4.66 -19.91 -13.66
C VAL A 336 -5.79 -19.14 -14.34
N LEU A 337 -5.68 -18.86 -15.64
CA LEU A 337 -6.70 -18.14 -16.40
C LEU A 337 -7.83 -19.09 -16.78
N LYS A 338 -8.99 -18.91 -16.18
CA LYS A 338 -10.19 -19.73 -16.44
C LYS A 338 -11.27 -18.89 -17.08
N ARG A 339 -12.05 -19.50 -17.94
CA ARG A 339 -13.26 -18.87 -18.48
C ARG A 339 -14.36 -18.89 -17.41
N ARG A 340 -15.07 -17.77 -17.25
CA ARG A 340 -16.27 -17.70 -16.39
C ARG A 340 -17.38 -18.59 -16.90
#